data_2e793e39c4a80302e16f4b5d28e2efe0
#
_entry.id   2e793e39c4a80302e16f4b5d28e2efe0
#
_cell.length_a   1.000
_cell.length_b   1.000
_cell.length_c   1.000
_cell.angle_alpha   90.00
_cell.angle_beta   90.00
_cell.angle_gamma   90.00
#
_symmetry.space_group_name_H-M   'P 1'
#
loop_
_entity.id
_entity.type
_entity.pdbx_description
1 polymer ?
#
loop_
_entity_poly.entity_id
_entity_poly.type
_entity_poly.pdbx_seq_one_letter_code
_entity_poly.pdbx_strand_id
1 'polypeptide(L)'
;VFLLQRKEGDYMPPIDPKLVKKIIEAVAKIVEEIKDKHLISKIVLASAVVVSLLFFPIYVISHPLEALSIARGDSEVTEEYLGYIAGKYETGTSDPAFISSGEGDYGGVSYGIPQFPSRGGMVKSFTNWLAEQDEELGSLFNGLTQNTTAFNDAWKKAAEISKSKFAGFQLTYS
;
A
#
# COMPACT_ATOMS: atom_id res chain seq x y z
N VAL A 1 0.53 -8.98 24.11
CA VAL A 1 -0.60 -8.03 23.95
C VAL A 1 -0.38 -6.90 24.95
N PHE A 2 0.22 -5.77 24.51
CA PHE A 2 0.37 -4.57 25.32
C PHE A 2 -0.85 -3.70 25.07
N LEU A 3 -1.80 -3.74 25.98
CA LEU A 3 -2.90 -2.77 26.06
C LEU A 3 -2.31 -1.46 26.58
N LEU A 4 -2.13 -0.48 25.68
CA LEU A 4 -1.90 0.91 26.08
C LEU A 4 -3.18 1.43 26.75
N GLN A 5 -3.22 1.40 28.07
CA GLN A 5 -4.22 2.13 28.85
C GLN A 5 -4.01 3.63 28.62
N ARG A 6 -4.89 4.23 27.83
CA ARG A 6 -5.01 5.68 27.70
C ARG A 6 -5.44 6.21 29.08
N LYS A 7 -4.56 6.98 29.74
CA LYS A 7 -4.93 7.70 30.94
C LYS A 7 -6.04 8.70 30.59
N GLU A 8 -7.24 8.48 31.07
CA GLU A 8 -8.26 9.50 31.15
C GLU A 8 -7.71 10.65 32.00
N GLY A 9 -7.59 11.84 31.44
CA GLY A 9 -7.26 13.01 32.21
C GLY A 9 -6.31 14.04 31.60
N ASP A 10 -5.91 13.96 30.35
CA ASP A 10 -5.21 15.10 29.72
C ASP A 10 -6.25 16.18 29.35
N TYR A 11 -6.64 16.93 30.39
CA TYR A 11 -7.45 18.14 30.25
C TYR A 11 -6.56 19.21 29.59
N MET A 12 -6.81 19.49 28.33
CA MET A 12 -6.21 20.65 27.68
C MET A 12 -6.75 21.90 28.40
N PRO A 13 -5.90 22.73 29.04
CA PRO A 13 -6.37 23.93 29.68
C PRO A 13 -7.12 24.81 28.68
N PRO A 14 -8.23 25.44 29.07
CA PRO A 14 -8.98 26.33 28.21
C PRO A 14 -8.03 27.44 27.69
N ILE A 15 -8.03 27.64 26.37
CA ILE A 15 -7.23 28.70 25.73
C ILE A 15 -7.66 30.04 26.32
N ASP A 16 -6.70 30.83 26.82
CA ASP A 16 -6.95 32.14 27.38
C ASP A 16 -7.74 33.02 26.38
N PRO A 17 -8.96 33.45 26.70
CA PRO A 17 -9.78 34.29 25.81
C PRO A 17 -9.08 35.59 25.40
N LYS A 18 -8.18 36.13 26.25
CA LYS A 18 -7.37 37.33 25.95
C LYS A 18 -6.33 37.07 24.86
N LEU A 19 -5.76 35.86 24.85
CA LEU A 19 -4.81 35.44 23.83
C LEU A 19 -5.53 35.27 22.48
N VAL A 20 -6.70 34.62 22.47
CA VAL A 20 -7.54 34.48 21.25
C VAL A 20 -7.90 35.84 20.67
N LYS A 21 -8.33 36.79 21.51
CA LYS A 21 -8.66 38.14 21.08
C LYS A 21 -7.47 38.87 20.45
N LYS A 22 -6.29 38.79 21.05
CA LYS A 22 -5.05 39.38 20.50
C LYS A 22 -4.67 38.78 19.15
N ILE A 23 -4.84 37.47 18.99
CA ILE A 23 -4.57 36.80 17.71
C ILE A 23 -5.56 37.27 16.64
N ILE A 24 -6.84 37.35 16.96
CA ILE A 24 -7.88 37.86 16.02
C ILE A 24 -7.59 39.30 15.60
N GLU A 25 -7.25 40.17 16.53
CA GLU A 25 -6.90 41.57 16.24
C GLU A 25 -5.64 41.70 15.38
N ALA A 26 -4.62 40.88 15.66
CA ALA A 26 -3.40 40.85 14.85
C ALA A 26 -3.66 40.35 13.42
N VAL A 27 -4.46 39.29 13.27
CA VAL A 27 -4.88 38.75 11.97
C VAL A 27 -5.71 39.78 11.18
N ALA A 28 -6.68 40.46 11.84
CA ALA A 28 -7.49 41.46 11.21
C ALA A 28 -6.64 42.63 10.69
N LYS A 29 -5.64 43.05 11.45
CA LYS A 29 -4.71 44.13 11.03
C LYS A 29 -3.86 43.72 9.82
N ILE A 30 -3.38 42.47 9.81
CA ILE A 30 -2.64 41.93 8.65
C ILE A 30 -3.53 41.87 7.42
N VAL A 31 -4.79 41.42 7.55
CA VAL A 31 -5.75 41.34 6.45
C VAL A 31 -6.08 42.74 5.89
N GLU A 32 -6.15 43.75 6.72
CA GLU A 32 -6.46 45.12 6.32
C GLU A 32 -5.29 45.79 5.60
N GLU A 33 -4.04 45.46 5.94
CA GLU A 33 -2.84 45.90 5.23
C GLU A 33 -2.65 45.22 3.86
N ILE A 34 -3.36 44.11 3.59
CA ILE A 34 -3.25 43.34 2.36
C ILE A 34 -4.31 43.74 1.35
N LYS A 35 -4.27 44.95 0.83
CA LYS A 35 -5.13 45.38 -0.29
C LYS A 35 -4.61 45.03 -1.68
N ASP A 36 -3.39 44.50 -1.78
CA ASP A 36 -2.76 44.11 -3.03
C ASP A 36 -3.01 42.63 -3.36
N LYS A 37 -3.66 42.35 -4.52
CA LYS A 37 -3.96 40.98 -4.98
C LYS A 37 -2.71 40.07 -5.09
N HIS A 38 -1.57 40.67 -5.43
CA HIS A 38 -0.30 39.93 -5.49
C HIS A 38 0.25 39.54 -4.11
N LEU A 39 -0.02 40.36 -3.10
CA LEU A 39 0.41 40.09 -1.73
C LEU A 39 -0.45 39.01 -1.10
N ILE A 40 -1.77 38.99 -1.37
CA ILE A 40 -2.69 37.92 -0.94
C ILE A 40 -2.23 36.56 -1.47
N SER A 41 -1.90 36.47 -2.76
CA SER A 41 -1.40 35.25 -3.39
C SER A 41 -0.10 34.73 -2.73
N LYS A 42 0.84 35.65 -2.42
CA LYS A 42 2.09 35.28 -1.73
C LYS A 42 1.86 34.77 -0.29
N ILE A 43 0.91 35.38 0.42
CA ILE A 43 0.56 34.95 1.79
C ILE A 43 -0.15 33.61 1.79
N VAL A 44 -1.08 33.37 0.87
CA VAL A 44 -1.74 32.06 0.72
C VAL A 44 -0.70 30.99 0.40
N LEU A 45 0.25 31.26 -0.49
CA LEU A 45 1.32 30.33 -0.79
C LEU A 45 2.23 30.08 0.42
N ALA A 46 2.63 31.14 1.13
CA ALA A 46 3.48 31.03 2.32
C ALA A 46 2.77 30.27 3.44
N SER A 47 1.47 30.52 3.68
CA SER A 47 0.68 29.78 4.68
C SER A 47 0.54 28.31 4.32
N ALA A 48 0.32 27.98 3.05
CA ALA A 48 0.26 26.59 2.59
C ALA A 48 1.59 25.85 2.84
N VAL A 49 2.73 26.53 2.58
CA VAL A 49 4.06 25.96 2.86
C VAL A 49 4.26 25.72 4.37
N VAL A 50 3.90 26.70 5.21
CA VAL A 50 4.03 26.55 6.67
C VAL A 50 3.14 25.44 7.20
N VAL A 51 1.89 25.34 6.75
CA VAL A 51 0.98 24.26 7.11
C VAL A 51 1.56 22.92 6.68
N SER A 52 2.06 22.82 5.45
CA SER A 52 2.71 21.58 4.97
C SER A 52 3.91 21.19 5.81
N LEU A 53 4.78 22.14 6.20
CA LEU A 53 5.95 21.87 7.03
C LEU A 53 5.58 21.42 8.45
N LEU A 54 4.45 21.87 9.00
CA LEU A 54 4.00 21.49 10.35
C LEU A 54 3.26 20.15 10.35
N PHE A 55 2.43 19.88 9.33
CA PHE A 55 1.60 18.69 9.29
C PHE A 55 2.26 17.52 8.56
N PHE A 56 3.18 17.78 7.62
CA PHE A 56 3.87 16.73 6.88
C PHE A 56 4.64 15.75 7.80
N PRO A 57 5.42 16.19 8.81
CA PRO A 57 6.07 15.24 9.73
C PRO A 57 5.08 14.39 10.52
N ILE A 58 3.94 14.96 10.92
CA ILE A 58 2.89 14.22 11.63
C ILE A 58 2.26 13.19 10.69
N TYR A 59 1.99 13.57 9.44
CA TYR A 59 1.49 12.66 8.42
C TYR A 59 2.48 11.51 8.15
N VAL A 60 3.78 11.79 8.00
CA VAL A 60 4.83 10.77 7.80
C VAL A 60 4.89 9.78 8.96
N ILE A 61 4.76 10.26 10.20
CA ILE A 61 4.80 9.39 11.39
C ILE A 61 3.55 8.51 11.48
N SER A 62 2.39 9.04 11.12
CA SER A 62 1.12 8.30 11.15
C SER A 62 0.88 7.41 9.92
N HIS A 63 1.49 7.74 8.78
CA HIS A 63 1.31 7.04 7.50
C HIS A 63 2.67 6.81 6.81
N PRO A 64 3.58 6.01 7.42
CA PRO A 64 4.96 5.92 6.95
C PRO A 64 5.09 5.34 5.53
N LEU A 65 4.17 4.48 5.15
CA LEU A 65 4.18 3.82 3.84
C LEU A 65 3.68 4.73 2.71
N GLU A 66 2.60 5.48 2.97
CA GLU A 66 2.10 6.48 2.04
C GLU A 66 3.11 7.61 1.84
N ALA A 67 3.78 8.04 2.92
CA ALA A 67 4.84 9.05 2.84
C ALA A 67 6.02 8.58 1.99
N LEU A 68 6.38 7.29 2.05
CA LEU A 68 7.43 6.70 1.23
C LEU A 68 7.04 6.68 -0.27
N SER A 69 5.77 6.45 -0.60
CA SER A 69 5.27 6.49 -1.97
C SER A 69 5.34 7.88 -2.57
N ILE A 70 4.90 8.88 -1.80
CA ILE A 70 4.97 10.29 -2.21
C ILE A 70 6.43 10.70 -2.47
N ALA A 71 7.37 10.28 -1.59
CA ALA A 71 8.79 10.57 -1.74
C ALA A 71 9.43 9.92 -2.98
N ARG A 72 8.86 8.82 -3.48
CA ARG A 72 9.32 8.13 -4.70
C ARG A 72 8.63 8.60 -5.98
N GLY A 73 7.59 9.43 -5.86
CA GLY A 73 6.76 9.84 -6.99
C GLY A 73 5.79 8.76 -7.48
N ASP A 74 5.60 7.69 -6.68
CA ASP A 74 4.64 6.65 -6.98
C ASP A 74 3.27 7.08 -6.46
N SER A 75 2.28 7.07 -7.32
CA SER A 75 0.96 7.62 -7.00
C SER A 75 0.12 6.78 -6.04
N GLU A 76 0.55 5.56 -5.70
CA GLU A 76 -0.10 4.70 -4.69
C GLU A 76 0.89 3.65 -4.15
N VAL A 77 1.17 3.66 -2.84
CA VAL A 77 1.61 2.44 -2.15
C VAL A 77 0.36 1.64 -1.89
N THR A 78 0.05 0.77 -2.83
CA THR A 78 -1.04 -0.17 -2.70
C THR A 78 -0.63 -1.29 -1.74
N GLU A 79 -1.60 -2.01 -1.18
CA GLU A 79 -1.36 -3.30 -0.48
C GLU A 79 -0.50 -4.24 -1.34
N GLU A 80 -0.60 -4.12 -2.67
CA GLU A 80 0.23 -4.78 -3.68
C GLU A 80 1.74 -4.52 -3.50
N TYR A 81 2.14 -3.27 -3.20
CA TYR A 81 3.56 -2.95 -2.98
C TYR A 81 4.08 -3.50 -1.64
N LEU A 82 3.24 -3.52 -0.62
CA LEU A 82 3.57 -4.13 0.68
C LEU A 82 3.76 -5.63 0.55
N GLY A 83 2.85 -6.30 -0.13
CA GLY A 83 2.97 -7.72 -0.41
C GLY A 83 4.18 -8.05 -1.29
N TYR A 84 4.53 -7.19 -2.25
CA TYR A 84 5.77 -7.32 -3.04
C TYR A 84 7.02 -7.29 -2.15
N ILE A 85 7.09 -6.34 -1.19
CA ILE A 85 8.22 -6.25 -0.27
C ILE A 85 8.24 -7.47 0.67
N ALA A 86 7.11 -7.83 1.27
CA ALA A 86 7.00 -8.99 2.15
C ALA A 86 7.41 -10.27 1.40
N GLY A 87 6.87 -10.49 0.21
CA GLY A 87 7.23 -11.62 -0.64
C GLY A 87 8.73 -11.69 -0.93
N LYS A 88 9.37 -10.56 -1.25
CA LYS A 88 10.80 -10.50 -1.52
C LYS A 88 11.65 -10.89 -0.32
N TYR A 89 11.27 -10.49 0.89
CA TYR A 89 12.05 -10.75 2.10
C TYR A 89 11.73 -12.11 2.74
N GLU A 90 10.50 -12.59 2.63
CA GLU A 90 10.07 -13.86 3.23
C GLU A 90 10.30 -15.06 2.32
N THR A 91 10.07 -14.90 1.01
CA THR A 91 10.11 -16.02 0.05
C THR A 91 11.28 -15.98 -0.92
N GLY A 92 12.06 -14.89 -0.93
CA GLY A 92 13.21 -14.70 -1.80
C GLY A 92 12.86 -14.40 -3.25
N THR A 93 11.58 -14.27 -3.61
CA THR A 93 11.14 -13.88 -4.96
C THR A 93 10.05 -12.80 -4.90
N SER A 94 10.07 -11.92 -5.88
CA SER A 94 9.03 -10.93 -6.13
C SER A 94 8.40 -11.11 -7.52
N ASP A 95 8.72 -12.24 -8.18
CA ASP A 95 8.21 -12.53 -9.50
C ASP A 95 6.94 -13.39 -9.42
N PRO A 96 5.75 -12.88 -9.82
CA PRO A 96 4.53 -13.65 -9.82
C PRO A 96 4.55 -14.82 -10.80
N ALA A 97 5.44 -14.80 -11.78
CA ALA A 97 5.66 -15.91 -12.72
C ALA A 97 6.57 -17.02 -12.14
N PHE A 98 7.14 -16.80 -10.95
CA PHE A 98 8.08 -17.75 -10.36
C PHE A 98 7.48 -19.15 -10.19
N ILE A 99 8.27 -20.15 -10.56
CA ILE A 99 7.96 -21.57 -10.36
C ILE A 99 9.26 -22.25 -9.88
N SER A 100 9.23 -22.82 -8.68
CA SER A 100 10.40 -23.53 -8.15
C SER A 100 10.63 -24.87 -8.87
N SER A 101 11.82 -25.46 -8.69
CA SER A 101 12.12 -26.81 -9.20
C SER A 101 11.34 -27.90 -8.43
N GLY A 102 10.94 -27.63 -7.18
CA GLY A 102 10.36 -28.61 -6.28
C GLY A 102 11.33 -29.69 -5.82
N GLU A 103 12.60 -29.60 -6.21
CA GLU A 103 13.62 -30.59 -5.87
C GLU A 103 13.98 -30.47 -4.37
N GLY A 104 13.84 -31.55 -3.65
CA GLY A 104 14.10 -31.58 -2.20
C GLY A 104 13.02 -30.92 -1.34
N ASP A 105 11.97 -30.32 -1.92
CA ASP A 105 10.89 -29.67 -1.19
C ASP A 105 9.72 -30.64 -0.94
N TYR A 106 9.35 -30.79 0.34
CA TYR A 106 8.20 -31.62 0.74
C TYR A 106 6.88 -31.09 0.17
N GLY A 107 6.75 -29.76 0.00
CA GLY A 107 5.61 -29.09 -0.62
C GLY A 107 5.51 -29.28 -2.13
N GLY A 108 6.54 -29.81 -2.78
CA GLY A 108 6.66 -29.97 -4.22
C GLY A 108 7.03 -28.67 -4.91
N VAL A 109 6.55 -28.48 -6.15
CA VAL A 109 6.75 -27.23 -6.89
C VAL A 109 5.95 -26.11 -6.20
N SER A 110 6.60 -24.97 -6.01
CA SER A 110 5.98 -23.77 -5.44
C SER A 110 5.80 -22.71 -6.53
N TYR A 111 4.69 -21.97 -6.47
CA TYR A 111 4.23 -21.03 -7.49
C TYR A 111 4.07 -19.63 -6.92
N GLY A 112 4.58 -18.65 -7.66
CA GLY A 112 4.37 -17.24 -7.42
C GLY A 112 5.11 -16.65 -6.23
N ILE A 113 4.73 -15.44 -5.86
CA ILE A 113 5.34 -14.66 -4.79
C ILE A 113 5.16 -15.33 -3.41
N PRO A 114 3.94 -15.80 -3.02
CA PRO A 114 3.73 -16.48 -1.74
C PRO A 114 4.22 -17.92 -1.72
N GLN A 115 4.76 -18.41 -2.85
CA GLN A 115 5.21 -19.79 -3.01
C GLN A 115 4.12 -20.82 -2.70
N PHE A 116 2.98 -20.70 -3.33
CA PHE A 116 1.89 -21.67 -3.18
C PHE A 116 2.36 -23.10 -3.48
N PRO A 117 2.36 -24.03 -2.52
CA PRO A 117 2.82 -25.38 -2.77
C PRO A 117 1.84 -26.16 -3.65
N SER A 118 2.39 -26.95 -4.58
CA SER A 118 1.59 -27.85 -5.43
C SER A 118 1.01 -29.02 -4.65
N ARG A 119 1.72 -29.52 -3.65
CA ARG A 119 1.21 -30.53 -2.73
C ARG A 119 0.36 -29.86 -1.66
N GLY A 120 -0.76 -30.47 -1.30
CA GLY A 120 -1.72 -29.90 -0.34
C GLY A 120 -2.80 -29.05 -0.99
N GLY A 121 -2.74 -28.79 -2.29
CA GLY A 121 -3.86 -28.21 -3.05
C GLY A 121 -3.97 -26.68 -3.01
N MET A 122 -3.03 -25.97 -2.36
CA MET A 122 -3.13 -24.51 -2.21
C MET A 122 -3.10 -23.79 -3.57
N VAL A 123 -2.19 -24.18 -4.48
CA VAL A 123 -2.15 -23.58 -5.83
C VAL A 123 -3.42 -23.83 -6.62
N LYS A 124 -4.06 -25.00 -6.44
CA LYS A 124 -5.36 -25.29 -7.06
C LYS A 124 -6.48 -24.44 -6.45
N SER A 125 -6.50 -24.29 -5.14
CA SER A 125 -7.48 -23.44 -4.45
C SER A 125 -7.34 -21.99 -4.89
N PHE A 126 -6.10 -21.48 -5.02
CA PHE A 126 -5.83 -20.17 -5.57
C PHE A 126 -6.37 -20.00 -6.99
N THR A 127 -6.08 -20.92 -7.91
CA THR A 127 -6.54 -20.80 -9.30
C THR A 127 -8.05 -20.90 -9.45
N ASN A 128 -8.73 -21.69 -8.59
CA ASN A 128 -10.19 -21.73 -8.53
C ASN A 128 -10.77 -20.38 -8.05
N TRP A 129 -10.23 -19.83 -6.97
CA TRP A 129 -10.61 -18.51 -6.46
C TRP A 129 -10.32 -17.41 -7.50
N LEU A 130 -9.16 -17.46 -8.17
CA LEU A 130 -8.80 -16.53 -9.23
C LEU A 130 -9.86 -16.51 -10.36
N ALA A 131 -10.40 -17.66 -10.72
CA ALA A 131 -11.45 -17.75 -11.74
C ALA A 131 -12.77 -17.06 -11.34
N GLU A 132 -13.01 -16.92 -10.04
CA GLU A 132 -14.16 -16.17 -9.50
C GLU A 132 -13.89 -14.65 -9.49
N GLN A 133 -12.62 -14.24 -9.38
CA GLN A 133 -12.24 -12.83 -9.32
C GLN A 133 -11.97 -12.24 -10.72
N ASP A 134 -11.47 -13.06 -11.64
CA ASP A 134 -11.02 -12.63 -12.97
C ASP A 134 -11.16 -13.77 -13.98
N GLU A 135 -12.18 -13.64 -14.84
CA GLU A 135 -12.49 -14.66 -15.86
C GLU A 135 -11.33 -14.85 -16.86
N GLU A 136 -10.64 -13.75 -17.25
CA GLU A 136 -9.56 -13.81 -18.23
C GLU A 136 -8.37 -14.61 -17.68
N LEU A 137 -7.89 -14.25 -16.49
CA LEU A 137 -6.75 -14.92 -15.87
C LEU A 137 -7.12 -16.33 -15.38
N GLY A 138 -8.28 -16.48 -14.78
CA GLY A 138 -8.73 -17.77 -14.21
C GLY A 138 -9.00 -18.84 -15.27
N SER A 139 -9.54 -18.44 -16.43
CA SER A 139 -9.82 -19.38 -17.53
C SER A 139 -8.58 -20.10 -18.05
N LEU A 140 -7.40 -19.49 -17.91
CA LEU A 140 -6.14 -20.09 -18.32
C LEU A 140 -5.85 -21.44 -17.61
N PHE A 141 -6.42 -21.65 -16.42
CA PHE A 141 -6.19 -22.83 -15.58
C PHE A 141 -7.28 -23.90 -15.68
N ASN A 142 -8.33 -23.66 -16.49
CA ASN A 142 -9.45 -24.56 -16.62
C ASN A 142 -9.02 -25.95 -17.13
N GLY A 143 -9.35 -26.98 -16.34
CA GLY A 143 -9.03 -28.37 -16.69
C GLY A 143 -7.55 -28.73 -16.60
N LEU A 144 -6.68 -27.82 -16.17
CA LEU A 144 -5.25 -28.08 -16.05
C LEU A 144 -4.92 -28.71 -14.67
N THR A 145 -3.98 -29.63 -14.72
CA THR A 145 -3.44 -30.27 -13.50
C THR A 145 -2.15 -29.53 -13.11
N GLN A 146 -2.07 -29.12 -11.86
CA GLN A 146 -0.88 -28.48 -11.30
C GLN A 146 0.36 -29.34 -11.46
N ASN A 147 1.53 -28.70 -11.53
CA ASN A 147 2.83 -29.37 -11.73
C ASN A 147 2.96 -30.09 -13.08
N THR A 148 2.20 -29.69 -14.10
CA THR A 148 2.38 -30.09 -15.49
C THR A 148 2.92 -28.93 -16.32
N THR A 149 3.54 -29.24 -17.46
CA THR A 149 4.03 -28.22 -18.41
C THR A 149 2.91 -27.24 -18.80
N ALA A 150 1.74 -27.77 -19.13
CA ALA A 150 0.59 -26.95 -19.51
C ALA A 150 0.18 -25.99 -18.39
N PHE A 151 0.16 -26.42 -17.14
CA PHE A 151 -0.14 -25.57 -15.99
C PHE A 151 0.96 -24.50 -15.78
N ASN A 152 2.21 -24.88 -15.91
CA ASN A 152 3.35 -23.99 -15.77
C ASN A 152 3.35 -22.89 -16.86
N ASP A 153 2.98 -23.25 -18.08
CA ASP A 153 2.85 -22.31 -19.19
C ASP A 153 1.66 -21.34 -18.97
N ALA A 154 0.53 -21.86 -18.48
CA ALA A 154 -0.61 -21.03 -18.08
C ALA A 154 -0.25 -20.04 -16.97
N TRP A 155 0.54 -20.48 -15.97
CA TRP A 155 1.02 -19.62 -14.87
C TRP A 155 1.87 -18.46 -15.39
N LYS A 156 2.84 -18.74 -16.24
CA LYS A 156 3.67 -17.72 -16.89
C LYS A 156 2.83 -16.79 -17.76
N LYS A 157 1.87 -17.36 -18.50
CA LYS A 157 0.97 -16.60 -19.36
C LYS A 157 0.09 -15.63 -18.58
N ALA A 158 -0.41 -15.99 -17.40
CA ALA A 158 -1.14 -15.10 -16.52
C ALA A 158 -0.29 -13.88 -16.11
N ALA A 159 0.99 -14.10 -15.78
CA ALA A 159 1.92 -13.02 -15.44
C ALA A 159 2.29 -12.16 -16.68
N GLU A 160 2.32 -12.73 -17.90
CA GLU A 160 2.54 -11.97 -19.14
C GLU A 160 1.36 -11.06 -19.50
N ILE A 161 0.13 -11.52 -19.28
CA ILE A 161 -1.11 -10.73 -19.55
C ILE A 161 -1.12 -9.49 -18.66
N SER A 162 -0.92 -9.66 -17.36
CA SER A 162 -0.84 -8.54 -16.43
C SER A 162 -0.04 -8.92 -15.18
N LYS A 163 1.24 -8.54 -15.16
CA LYS A 163 2.15 -8.86 -14.07
C LYS A 163 1.67 -8.32 -12.72
N SER A 164 1.27 -7.04 -12.69
CA SER A 164 0.82 -6.37 -11.47
C SER A 164 -0.50 -6.94 -10.93
N LYS A 165 -1.48 -7.14 -11.80
CA LYS A 165 -2.79 -7.68 -11.43
C LYS A 165 -2.68 -9.12 -10.91
N PHE A 166 -1.88 -9.97 -11.57
CA PHE A 166 -1.65 -11.34 -11.16
C PHE A 166 -0.88 -11.42 -9.83
N ALA A 167 0.11 -10.53 -9.62
CA ALA A 167 0.78 -10.39 -8.34
C ALA A 167 -0.18 -9.97 -7.22
N GLY A 168 -1.02 -8.97 -7.47
CA GLY A 168 -2.02 -8.50 -6.52
C GLY A 168 -2.97 -9.62 -6.07
N PHE A 169 -3.48 -10.43 -7.01
CA PHE A 169 -4.31 -11.58 -6.65
C PHE A 169 -3.57 -12.63 -5.82
N GLN A 170 -2.30 -12.91 -6.12
CA GLN A 170 -1.50 -13.84 -5.33
C GLN A 170 -1.34 -13.38 -3.88
N LEU A 171 -1.10 -12.08 -3.68
CA LEU A 171 -0.91 -11.48 -2.37
C LEU A 171 -2.21 -11.34 -1.57
N THR A 172 -3.32 -11.06 -2.26
CA THR A 172 -4.64 -10.99 -1.62
C THR A 172 -5.13 -12.36 -1.13
N TYR A 173 -4.75 -13.44 -1.85
CA TYR A 173 -5.15 -14.80 -1.49
C TYR A 173 -4.29 -15.41 -0.38
N SER A 174 -3.02 -15.00 -0.22
CA SER A 174 -2.08 -15.53 0.77
C SER A 174 -2.38 -14.99 2.17
#